data_1fdb3b77553958d63d006d6ffae2e05b
#
_entry.id   1fdb3b77553958d63d006d6ffae2e05b
#
_cell.length_a   1.000
_cell.length_b   1.000
_cell.length_c   1.000
_cell.angle_alpha   90.00
_cell.angle_beta   90.00
_cell.angle_gamma   90.00
#
_symmetry.space_group_name_H-M   'P 1'
#
loop_
_entity.id
_entity.type
_entity.pdbx_description
1 polymer ?
#
loop_
_entity_poly.entity_id
_entity_poly.type
_entity_poly.pdbx_seq_one_letter_code
_entity_poly.pdbx_strand_id
1 'polypeptide(L)'
;MDKIRVVHYINQFFAQIGGEEKADIPPEIRPGIVGPGAALQQGLGDEFEVVATAICGDSHFGANLEEDTAKLLDMIAEYKPQLFVAGPAFNAGRYGVACGTIAKAVEEKLGIPVVTGMYVENPGVDMFRKDLFIIATGNSAADMRKSMPVMAALAKKLAKGEEVLGPSIEGYHERGIRVNYFADIRGSERGIQMLLKKMAKQPFETEYPMPAFDRVDPAAPVTDMKHAKIAVVTSGGIVPQGNPDHIESSSATKWGLYSIEGMDHMDKKDFMTIHGGYDRAFVTEDPDLVVPLDVLRELEKEGEFGELANYFITTTGTGTSTGNAKRFGEEFVPKLLEDNITAVILTSTXGTCTRCGATMVKEIERAGIPVVHMCTVVPISKTIGANRIIPAIGIPYPLGDPHLGEEGSYKLRMKLVKRALKALQTPVDGQTVFE
;
A
#
# COMPACT_ATOMS: atom_id res chain seq x y z
N MET A 1 3.38 2.68 -49.85
CA MET A 1 3.72 1.56 -48.95
C MET A 1 2.45 1.02 -48.32
N ASP A 2 2.36 -0.29 -48.16
CA ASP A 2 1.20 -0.90 -47.53
C ASP A 2 1.23 -0.52 -46.03
N LYS A 3 0.06 -0.24 -45.48
CA LYS A 3 -0.08 0.11 -44.06
C LYS A 3 0.13 -1.11 -43.18
N ILE A 4 0.63 -0.88 -41.97
CA ILE A 4 0.75 -1.93 -40.95
C ILE A 4 -0.65 -2.28 -40.46
N ARG A 5 -0.99 -3.57 -40.53
CA ARG A 5 -2.34 -4.06 -40.23
C ARG A 5 -2.48 -4.30 -38.73
N VAL A 6 -3.52 -3.73 -38.13
CA VAL A 6 -3.77 -3.80 -36.69
C VAL A 6 -5.14 -4.43 -36.46
N VAL A 7 -5.22 -5.35 -35.52
CA VAL A 7 -6.50 -5.83 -34.99
C VAL A 7 -6.64 -5.35 -33.53
N HIS A 8 -7.82 -4.87 -33.22
CA HIS A 8 -8.16 -4.35 -31.88
C HIS A 8 -9.17 -5.32 -31.23
N TYR A 9 -9.02 -5.56 -29.91
CA TYR A 9 -9.99 -6.35 -29.13
C TYR A 9 -10.68 -5.45 -28.11
N ILE A 10 -12.01 -5.53 -28.06
CA ILE A 10 -12.82 -4.81 -27.08
C ILE A 10 -13.97 -5.70 -26.61
N ASN A 11 -14.62 -5.31 -25.49
CA ASN A 11 -15.77 -6.04 -24.98
C ASN A 11 -17.09 -5.47 -25.50
N GLN A 12 -18.20 -6.08 -25.09
CA GLN A 12 -19.56 -5.70 -25.52
C GLN A 12 -19.89 -4.23 -25.21
N PHE A 13 -19.38 -3.71 -24.07
CA PHE A 13 -19.67 -2.35 -23.67
C PHE A 13 -19.02 -1.34 -24.60
N PHE A 14 -17.72 -1.51 -24.84
CA PHE A 14 -16.99 -0.60 -25.72
C PHE A 14 -17.38 -0.77 -27.20
N ALA A 15 -17.93 -1.93 -27.54
CA ALA A 15 -18.47 -2.15 -28.88
C ALA A 15 -19.88 -1.53 -29.05
N GLN A 16 -20.40 -0.93 -27.98
CA GLN A 16 -21.73 -0.30 -27.98
C GLN A 16 -22.88 -1.29 -28.26
N ILE A 17 -22.65 -2.54 -27.90
CA ILE A 17 -23.70 -3.60 -28.02
C ILE A 17 -24.61 -3.53 -26.79
N GLY A 18 -24.04 -3.26 -25.62
CA GLY A 18 -24.82 -3.12 -24.40
C GLY A 18 -23.94 -3.26 -23.16
N GLY A 19 -24.55 -3.15 -22.01
CA GLY A 19 -23.87 -3.27 -20.73
C GLY A 19 -23.81 -4.72 -20.24
N GLU A 20 -24.06 -4.89 -18.94
CA GLU A 20 -23.97 -6.19 -18.29
C GLU A 20 -25.00 -7.19 -18.89
N GLU A 21 -26.14 -6.68 -19.37
CA GLU A 21 -27.16 -7.52 -19.98
C GLU A 21 -26.73 -8.13 -21.32
N LYS A 22 -25.61 -7.64 -21.87
CA LYS A 22 -25.03 -8.18 -23.11
C LYS A 22 -23.65 -8.81 -22.87
N ALA A 23 -23.26 -9.01 -21.62
CA ALA A 23 -21.93 -9.57 -21.31
C ALA A 23 -21.80 -11.03 -21.73
N ASP A 24 -22.88 -11.67 -22.17
CA ASP A 24 -22.85 -13.08 -22.56
C ASP A 24 -22.86 -13.32 -24.07
N ILE A 25 -22.55 -12.28 -24.88
CA ILE A 25 -22.47 -12.47 -26.34
C ILE A 25 -21.20 -13.26 -26.70
N PRO A 26 -21.32 -14.17 -27.70
CA PRO A 26 -20.17 -14.97 -28.11
C PRO A 26 -19.14 -14.15 -28.90
N PRO A 27 -17.96 -14.73 -29.13
CA PRO A 27 -16.94 -14.05 -29.95
C PRO A 27 -17.43 -13.69 -31.34
N GLU A 28 -17.07 -12.49 -31.79
CA GLU A 28 -17.30 -12.05 -33.16
C GLU A 28 -16.14 -11.15 -33.60
N ILE A 29 -16.03 -10.92 -34.90
CA ILE A 29 -15.08 -9.95 -35.42
C ILE A 29 -15.77 -9.11 -36.49
N ARG A 30 -15.47 -7.82 -36.47
CA ARG A 30 -16.05 -6.87 -37.46
C ARG A 30 -14.94 -6.20 -38.21
N PRO A 31 -15.10 -5.99 -39.53
CA PRO A 31 -14.09 -5.26 -40.28
C PRO A 31 -14.01 -3.80 -39.80
N GLY A 32 -12.83 -3.25 -39.79
CA GLY A 32 -12.59 -1.84 -39.50
C GLY A 32 -12.66 -1.49 -38.03
N ILE A 33 -12.90 -0.23 -37.78
CA ILE A 33 -12.87 0.39 -36.47
C ILE A 33 -14.23 0.27 -35.76
N VAL A 34 -14.22 -0.12 -34.48
CA VAL A 34 -15.42 -0.09 -33.65
C VAL A 34 -15.05 0.61 -32.32
N GLY A 35 -15.89 1.50 -31.83
CA GLY A 35 -15.75 2.16 -30.55
C GLY A 35 -14.41 2.87 -30.36
N PRO A 36 -13.68 2.54 -29.30
CA PRO A 36 -12.41 3.23 -29.00
C PRO A 36 -11.32 2.98 -30.04
N GLY A 37 -11.56 2.11 -31.00
CA GLY A 37 -10.65 1.93 -32.13
C GLY A 37 -10.40 3.22 -32.89
N ALA A 38 -11.32 4.18 -32.89
CA ALA A 38 -11.09 5.49 -33.51
C ALA A 38 -9.95 6.24 -32.83
N ALA A 39 -9.92 6.24 -31.49
CA ALA A 39 -8.83 6.85 -30.74
C ALA A 39 -7.52 6.11 -30.96
N LEU A 40 -7.58 4.78 -31.05
CA LEU A 40 -6.40 3.97 -31.35
C LEU A 40 -5.83 4.32 -32.72
N GLN A 41 -6.69 4.36 -33.74
CA GLN A 41 -6.27 4.70 -35.10
C GLN A 41 -5.63 6.09 -35.16
N GLN A 42 -6.24 7.05 -34.47
CA GLN A 42 -5.70 8.41 -34.39
C GLN A 42 -4.30 8.43 -33.77
N GLY A 43 -4.11 7.69 -32.69
CA GLY A 43 -2.81 7.61 -32.01
C GLY A 43 -1.75 6.90 -32.86
N LEU A 44 -2.15 5.89 -33.64
CA LEU A 44 -1.23 5.13 -34.46
C LEU A 44 -0.79 5.90 -35.72
N GLY A 45 -1.67 6.71 -36.26
CA GLY A 45 -1.34 7.52 -37.45
C GLY A 45 -1.50 6.76 -38.77
N ASP A 46 -1.11 7.45 -39.86
CA ASP A 46 -1.41 7.01 -41.23
C ASP A 46 -0.64 5.79 -41.72
N GLU A 47 0.45 5.44 -41.05
CA GLU A 47 1.23 4.26 -41.41
C GLU A 47 0.55 2.96 -40.98
N PHE A 48 -0.49 3.06 -40.14
CA PHE A 48 -1.20 1.92 -39.57
C PHE A 48 -2.66 1.93 -39.97
N GLU A 49 -3.27 0.76 -40.01
CA GLU A 49 -4.70 0.64 -40.27
C GLU A 49 -5.34 -0.40 -39.39
N VAL A 50 -6.33 0.01 -38.61
CA VAL A 50 -7.13 -0.92 -37.81
C VAL A 50 -8.07 -1.64 -38.76
N VAL A 51 -7.69 -2.85 -39.18
CA VAL A 51 -8.40 -3.58 -40.21
C VAL A 51 -9.60 -4.34 -39.69
N ALA A 52 -9.61 -4.64 -38.36
CA ALA A 52 -10.73 -5.37 -37.78
C ALA A 52 -10.74 -5.16 -36.26
N THR A 53 -11.91 -5.39 -35.68
CA THR A 53 -12.13 -5.34 -34.22
C THR A 53 -12.76 -6.65 -33.77
N ALA A 54 -12.06 -7.37 -32.91
CA ALA A 54 -12.54 -8.59 -32.29
C ALA A 54 -13.32 -8.22 -31.02
N ILE A 55 -14.42 -8.88 -30.77
CA ILE A 55 -15.35 -8.55 -29.69
C ILE A 55 -15.80 -9.83 -29.00
N CYS A 56 -15.94 -9.79 -27.69
CA CYS A 56 -16.57 -10.88 -26.93
C CYS A 56 -17.18 -10.30 -25.67
N GLY A 57 -18.25 -10.89 -25.20
CA GLY A 57 -18.86 -10.50 -23.93
C GLY A 57 -17.98 -10.95 -22.76
N ASP A 58 -17.85 -10.11 -21.75
CA ASP A 58 -16.98 -10.40 -20.60
C ASP A 58 -17.37 -11.67 -19.86
N SER A 59 -18.68 -11.94 -19.70
CA SER A 59 -19.15 -13.14 -19.05
C SER A 59 -18.95 -14.38 -19.93
N HIS A 60 -19.23 -14.24 -21.22
CA HIS A 60 -19.05 -15.35 -22.16
C HIS A 60 -17.59 -15.79 -22.18
N PHE A 61 -16.67 -14.82 -22.33
CA PHE A 61 -15.26 -15.11 -22.34
C PHE A 61 -14.80 -15.78 -21.05
N GLY A 62 -15.24 -15.25 -19.91
CA GLY A 62 -14.88 -15.82 -18.60
C GLY A 62 -15.35 -17.25 -18.41
N ALA A 63 -16.55 -17.57 -18.93
CA ALA A 63 -17.10 -18.91 -18.81
C ALA A 63 -16.53 -19.90 -19.83
N ASN A 64 -15.98 -19.41 -20.94
CA ASN A 64 -15.52 -20.27 -22.04
C ASN A 64 -14.09 -19.92 -22.46
N LEU A 65 -13.23 -19.67 -21.50
CA LEU A 65 -11.92 -19.05 -21.70
C LEU A 65 -11.09 -19.70 -22.83
N GLU A 66 -10.92 -21.02 -22.76
CA GLU A 66 -10.10 -21.75 -23.72
C GLU A 66 -10.74 -21.76 -25.13
N GLU A 67 -12.04 -22.03 -25.18
CA GLU A 67 -12.78 -22.11 -26.44
C GLU A 67 -12.85 -20.75 -27.13
N ASP A 68 -13.17 -19.70 -26.37
CA ASP A 68 -13.30 -18.36 -26.94
C ASP A 68 -11.93 -17.82 -27.37
N THR A 69 -10.88 -18.11 -26.61
CA THR A 69 -9.52 -17.72 -27.02
C THR A 69 -9.17 -18.35 -28.36
N ALA A 70 -9.46 -19.65 -28.54
CA ALA A 70 -9.18 -20.33 -29.81
C ALA A 70 -9.99 -19.75 -30.98
N LYS A 71 -11.28 -19.47 -30.73
CA LYS A 71 -12.15 -18.87 -31.75
C LYS A 71 -11.67 -17.48 -32.17
N LEU A 72 -11.34 -16.65 -31.15
CA LEU A 72 -10.85 -15.30 -31.45
C LEU A 72 -9.53 -15.34 -32.19
N LEU A 73 -8.62 -16.24 -31.80
CA LEU A 73 -7.36 -16.39 -32.54
C LEU A 73 -7.57 -16.70 -34.00
N ASP A 74 -8.48 -17.64 -34.33
CA ASP A 74 -8.76 -18.01 -35.68
C ASP A 74 -9.31 -16.81 -36.48
N MET A 75 -10.27 -16.08 -35.87
CA MET A 75 -10.86 -14.91 -36.51
C MET A 75 -9.83 -13.81 -36.74
N ILE A 76 -8.98 -13.56 -35.72
CA ILE A 76 -7.93 -12.53 -35.80
C ILE A 76 -6.92 -12.88 -36.90
N ALA A 77 -6.50 -14.16 -36.96
CA ALA A 77 -5.48 -14.61 -37.89
C ALA A 77 -5.92 -14.39 -39.37
N GLU A 78 -7.23 -14.47 -39.65
CA GLU A 78 -7.73 -14.25 -41.03
C GLU A 78 -7.43 -12.84 -41.54
N TYR A 79 -7.31 -11.86 -40.61
CA TYR A 79 -7.00 -10.48 -41.02
C TYR A 79 -5.50 -10.24 -41.16
N LYS A 80 -4.67 -11.24 -40.87
CA LYS A 80 -3.21 -11.18 -41.02
C LYS A 80 -2.62 -9.93 -40.35
N PRO A 81 -2.88 -9.72 -39.04
CA PRO A 81 -2.36 -8.52 -38.37
C PRO A 81 -0.86 -8.57 -38.18
N GLN A 82 -0.26 -7.39 -38.10
CA GLN A 82 1.15 -7.20 -37.76
C GLN A 82 1.29 -6.57 -36.39
N LEU A 83 0.18 -6.20 -35.79
CA LEU A 83 0.10 -5.60 -34.44
C LEU A 83 -1.28 -5.91 -33.86
N PHE A 84 -1.32 -6.22 -32.56
CA PHE A 84 -2.59 -6.47 -31.87
C PHE A 84 -2.66 -5.58 -30.63
N VAL A 85 -3.80 -4.93 -30.43
CA VAL A 85 -4.04 -4.09 -29.26
C VAL A 85 -5.33 -4.53 -28.59
N ALA A 86 -5.30 -4.72 -27.27
CA ALA A 86 -6.48 -5.12 -26.50
C ALA A 86 -6.84 -4.04 -25.48
N GLY A 87 -8.12 -3.68 -25.41
CA GLY A 87 -8.60 -2.71 -24.45
C GLY A 87 -8.45 -1.26 -24.89
N PRO A 88 -8.22 -0.33 -23.94
CA PRO A 88 -7.84 -0.51 -22.52
C PRO A 88 -9.01 -1.00 -21.66
N ALA A 89 -8.68 -1.80 -20.66
CA ALA A 89 -9.68 -2.40 -19.78
C ALA A 89 -9.93 -1.59 -18.50
N PHE A 90 -9.09 -0.61 -18.22
CA PHE A 90 -9.18 0.20 -16.99
C PHE A 90 -9.25 -0.71 -15.76
N ASN A 91 -10.25 -0.52 -14.88
CA ASN A 91 -10.40 -1.36 -13.69
C ASN A 91 -11.52 -2.42 -13.84
N ALA A 92 -11.92 -2.73 -15.04
CA ALA A 92 -12.90 -3.79 -15.29
C ALA A 92 -12.20 -5.15 -15.27
N GLY A 93 -12.38 -5.89 -14.17
CA GLY A 93 -11.59 -7.09 -13.90
C GLY A 93 -11.73 -8.20 -14.94
N ARG A 94 -12.97 -8.59 -15.28
CA ARG A 94 -13.20 -9.62 -16.30
C ARG A 94 -12.65 -9.21 -17.65
N TYR A 95 -12.85 -7.95 -18.01
CA TYR A 95 -12.34 -7.41 -19.28
C TYR A 95 -10.80 -7.40 -19.28
N GLY A 96 -10.17 -7.03 -18.16
CA GLY A 96 -8.70 -7.08 -18.06
C GLY A 96 -8.16 -8.49 -18.24
N VAL A 97 -8.81 -9.47 -17.62
CA VAL A 97 -8.42 -10.88 -17.79
C VAL A 97 -8.59 -11.30 -19.25
N ALA A 98 -9.69 -10.91 -19.91
CA ALA A 98 -9.91 -11.21 -21.32
C ALA A 98 -8.83 -10.57 -22.20
N CYS A 99 -8.57 -9.27 -21.98
CA CYS A 99 -7.52 -8.55 -22.73
C CYS A 99 -6.17 -9.23 -22.61
N GLY A 100 -5.78 -9.58 -21.38
CA GLY A 100 -4.49 -10.22 -21.14
C GLY A 100 -4.41 -11.62 -21.74
N THR A 101 -5.49 -12.39 -21.60
CA THR A 101 -5.53 -13.76 -22.13
C THR A 101 -5.40 -13.78 -23.65
N ILE A 102 -6.21 -12.97 -24.34
CA ILE A 102 -6.17 -12.98 -25.80
C ILE A 102 -4.88 -12.34 -26.33
N ALA A 103 -4.38 -11.27 -25.68
CA ALA A 103 -3.12 -10.65 -26.12
C ALA A 103 -1.96 -11.64 -26.00
N LYS A 104 -1.89 -12.38 -24.88
CA LYS A 104 -0.84 -13.37 -24.72
C LYS A 104 -0.95 -14.48 -25.76
N ALA A 105 -2.16 -14.96 -26.03
CA ALA A 105 -2.38 -15.99 -27.04
C ALA A 105 -1.98 -15.51 -28.43
N VAL A 106 -2.32 -14.28 -28.78
CA VAL A 106 -1.96 -13.69 -30.09
C VAL A 106 -0.44 -13.60 -30.22
N GLU A 107 0.24 -13.10 -29.18
CA GLU A 107 1.70 -13.00 -29.21
C GLU A 107 2.35 -14.37 -29.39
N GLU A 108 1.89 -15.37 -28.62
CA GLU A 108 2.47 -16.71 -28.67
C GLU A 108 2.20 -17.46 -29.96
N LYS A 109 0.98 -17.35 -30.48
CA LYS A 109 0.55 -18.14 -31.64
C LYS A 109 0.80 -17.45 -32.97
N LEU A 110 0.66 -16.13 -33.05
CA LEU A 110 0.85 -15.39 -34.29
C LEU A 110 2.22 -14.73 -34.41
N GLY A 111 2.95 -14.63 -33.27
CA GLY A 111 4.30 -14.07 -33.27
C GLY A 111 4.36 -12.59 -33.58
N ILE A 112 3.31 -11.84 -33.24
CA ILE A 112 3.25 -10.40 -33.51
C ILE A 112 3.26 -9.62 -32.20
N PRO A 113 3.70 -8.36 -32.22
CA PRO A 113 3.67 -7.53 -31.01
C PRO A 113 2.24 -7.26 -30.54
N VAL A 114 2.10 -7.16 -29.21
CA VAL A 114 0.80 -6.92 -28.57
C VAL A 114 0.95 -5.87 -27.48
N VAL A 115 -0.10 -5.08 -27.23
CA VAL A 115 -0.16 -4.10 -26.15
C VAL A 115 -1.57 -4.13 -25.57
N THR A 116 -1.67 -3.96 -24.24
CA THR A 116 -2.95 -3.74 -23.58
C THR A 116 -2.81 -2.62 -22.56
N GLY A 117 -3.90 -2.23 -21.91
CA GLY A 117 -3.89 -1.16 -20.92
C GLY A 117 -4.83 -1.48 -19.78
N MET A 118 -4.37 -1.26 -18.53
CA MET A 118 -5.16 -1.57 -17.33
C MET A 118 -4.77 -0.65 -16.18
N TYR A 119 -5.73 -0.42 -15.29
CA TYR A 119 -5.48 0.25 -14.03
C TYR A 119 -4.71 -0.68 -13.09
N VAL A 120 -3.90 -0.10 -12.21
CA VAL A 120 -2.97 -0.86 -11.36
C VAL A 120 -3.65 -1.95 -10.52
N GLU A 121 -4.91 -1.75 -10.13
CA GLU A 121 -5.64 -2.74 -9.33
C GLU A 121 -6.39 -3.78 -10.15
N ASN A 122 -6.36 -3.68 -11.48
CA ASN A 122 -7.01 -4.69 -12.32
C ASN A 122 -6.27 -6.02 -12.15
N PRO A 123 -6.99 -7.12 -11.86
CA PRO A 123 -6.31 -8.42 -11.67
C PRO A 123 -5.48 -8.86 -12.86
N GLY A 124 -5.80 -8.42 -14.06
CA GLY A 124 -5.01 -8.72 -15.25
C GLY A 124 -3.58 -8.20 -15.16
N VAL A 125 -3.33 -7.13 -14.39
CA VAL A 125 -1.97 -6.61 -14.24
C VAL A 125 -1.07 -7.67 -13.58
N ASP A 126 -1.49 -8.19 -12.44
CA ASP A 126 -0.68 -9.20 -11.74
C ASP A 126 -0.56 -10.50 -12.53
N MET A 127 -1.62 -10.86 -13.26
CA MET A 127 -1.61 -12.09 -14.06
C MET A 127 -0.65 -12.04 -15.24
N PHE A 128 -0.54 -10.88 -15.89
CA PHE A 128 0.09 -10.82 -17.23
C PHE A 128 1.28 -9.89 -17.35
N ARG A 129 1.59 -9.06 -16.33
CA ARG A 129 2.65 -8.04 -16.49
C ARG A 129 4.04 -8.62 -16.79
N LYS A 130 4.31 -9.86 -16.41
CA LYS A 130 5.59 -10.49 -16.73
C LYS A 130 5.70 -10.84 -18.21
N ASP A 131 4.56 -11.15 -18.83
CA ASP A 131 4.52 -11.62 -20.20
C ASP A 131 4.26 -10.51 -21.21
N LEU A 132 3.48 -9.48 -20.83
CA LEU A 132 2.96 -8.48 -21.76
C LEU A 132 3.34 -7.07 -21.33
N PHE A 133 3.34 -6.16 -22.29
CA PHE A 133 3.36 -4.73 -22.00
C PHE A 133 1.93 -4.27 -21.71
N ILE A 134 1.68 -3.84 -20.48
CA ILE A 134 0.37 -3.36 -20.02
C ILE A 134 0.51 -1.89 -19.65
N ILE A 135 -0.03 -1.01 -20.47
CA ILE A 135 0.04 0.43 -20.18
C ILE A 135 -0.77 0.74 -18.92
N ALA A 136 -0.20 1.56 -18.03
CA ALA A 136 -0.88 1.99 -16.81
C ALA A 136 -1.95 3.03 -17.18
N THR A 137 -3.19 2.74 -16.82
CA THR A 137 -4.31 3.64 -17.09
C THR A 137 -4.92 4.15 -15.78
N GLY A 138 -5.81 5.12 -15.89
CA GLY A 138 -6.66 5.51 -14.77
C GLY A 138 -7.70 4.43 -14.47
N ASN A 139 -8.52 4.70 -13.46
CA ASN A 139 -9.48 3.74 -12.93
C ASN A 139 -10.66 3.48 -13.87
N SER A 140 -11.01 4.42 -14.73
CA SER A 140 -12.23 4.31 -15.54
C SER A 140 -12.02 4.85 -16.96
N ALA A 141 -13.05 4.66 -17.80
CA ALA A 141 -13.02 5.09 -19.19
C ALA A 141 -12.85 6.61 -19.34
N ALA A 142 -13.06 7.39 -18.29
CA ALA A 142 -12.76 8.83 -18.32
C ALA A 142 -11.29 9.09 -18.67
N ASP A 143 -10.42 8.12 -18.42
CA ASP A 143 -8.98 8.23 -18.72
C ASP A 143 -8.62 7.93 -20.18
N MET A 144 -9.59 7.58 -21.01
CA MET A 144 -9.34 7.13 -22.39
C MET A 144 -8.47 8.12 -23.18
N ARG A 145 -8.74 9.43 -23.03
CA ARG A 145 -8.00 10.47 -23.75
C ARG A 145 -6.52 10.52 -23.38
N LYS A 146 -6.18 10.10 -22.16
CA LYS A 146 -4.79 10.06 -21.70
C LYS A 146 -4.13 8.72 -22.01
N SER A 147 -4.86 7.64 -21.82
CA SER A 147 -4.33 6.28 -21.93
C SER A 147 -4.08 5.85 -23.35
N MET A 148 -5.03 6.11 -24.24
CA MET A 148 -4.94 5.59 -25.61
C MET A 148 -3.71 6.12 -26.36
N PRO A 149 -3.36 7.41 -26.30
CA PRO A 149 -2.13 7.86 -26.97
C PRO A 149 -0.87 7.16 -26.45
N VAL A 150 -0.81 6.85 -25.15
CA VAL A 150 0.35 6.14 -24.59
C VAL A 150 0.38 4.70 -25.11
N MET A 151 -0.77 4.03 -25.15
CA MET A 151 -0.86 2.68 -25.72
C MET A 151 -0.43 2.67 -27.18
N ALA A 152 -0.92 3.63 -27.96
CA ALA A 152 -0.59 3.73 -29.39
C ALA A 152 0.90 3.99 -29.60
N ALA A 153 1.51 4.84 -28.78
CA ALA A 153 2.93 5.16 -28.90
C ALA A 153 3.81 3.93 -28.68
N LEU A 154 3.51 3.14 -27.64
CA LEU A 154 4.28 1.91 -27.41
C LEU A 154 4.01 0.87 -28.49
N ALA A 155 2.75 0.75 -28.93
CA ALA A 155 2.38 -0.18 -29.99
C ALA A 155 3.15 0.11 -31.27
N LYS A 156 3.30 1.39 -31.63
CA LYS A 156 4.08 1.79 -32.82
C LYS A 156 5.54 1.38 -32.71
N LYS A 157 6.14 1.61 -31.55
CA LYS A 157 7.54 1.23 -31.31
C LYS A 157 7.72 -0.28 -31.50
N LEU A 158 6.82 -1.06 -30.90
CA LEU A 158 6.90 -2.51 -30.98
C LEU A 158 6.73 -3.01 -32.41
N ALA A 159 5.76 -2.45 -33.13
CA ALA A 159 5.52 -2.85 -34.50
C ALA A 159 6.70 -2.55 -35.45
N LYS A 160 7.44 -1.47 -35.15
CA LYS A 160 8.59 -1.05 -35.94
C LYS A 160 9.91 -1.64 -35.43
N GLY A 161 9.88 -2.43 -34.35
CA GLY A 161 11.08 -3.01 -33.80
C GLY A 161 12.02 -1.99 -33.14
N GLU A 162 11.47 -0.87 -32.70
CA GLU A 162 12.26 0.18 -32.02
C GLU A 162 12.54 -0.20 -30.58
N GLU A 163 13.58 0.40 -30.00
CA GLU A 163 13.95 0.14 -28.62
C GLU A 163 12.86 0.59 -27.65
N VAL A 164 12.47 -0.29 -26.75
CA VAL A 164 11.50 0.00 -25.69
C VAL A 164 12.27 0.37 -24.43
N LEU A 165 11.99 1.54 -23.91
CA LEU A 165 12.65 2.06 -22.70
C LEU A 165 11.91 1.58 -21.44
N GLY A 166 12.31 2.09 -20.28
CA GLY A 166 11.74 1.62 -19.02
C GLY A 166 10.32 2.11 -18.74
N PRO A 167 9.66 1.52 -17.74
CA PRO A 167 8.26 1.86 -17.42
C PRO A 167 8.02 3.34 -17.17
N SER A 168 8.95 4.03 -16.53
CA SER A 168 8.79 5.46 -16.23
C SER A 168 8.77 6.33 -17.48
N ILE A 169 9.27 5.82 -18.60
CA ILE A 169 9.31 6.56 -19.87
C ILE A 169 8.17 6.12 -20.78
N GLU A 170 7.98 4.81 -20.92
CA GLU A 170 6.99 4.27 -21.87
C GLU A 170 5.59 4.14 -21.28
N GLY A 171 5.45 4.15 -19.95
CA GLY A 171 4.15 4.16 -19.29
C GLY A 171 3.53 2.80 -18.99
N TYR A 172 4.26 1.71 -19.16
CA TYR A 172 3.72 0.39 -18.84
C TYR A 172 3.98 0.04 -17.37
N HIS A 173 3.20 -0.88 -16.82
CA HIS A 173 3.40 -1.39 -15.46
C HIS A 173 4.72 -2.15 -15.36
N GLU A 174 5.43 -1.97 -14.26
CA GLU A 174 6.69 -2.68 -14.04
C GLU A 174 6.47 -4.18 -14.19
N ARG A 175 7.31 -4.82 -15.01
CA ARG A 175 7.13 -6.22 -15.39
C ARG A 175 7.74 -7.21 -14.41
N GLY A 176 8.53 -6.72 -13.45
CA GLY A 176 9.20 -7.58 -12.49
C GLY A 176 10.41 -8.30 -13.06
N ILE A 177 10.85 -7.91 -14.24
CA ILE A 177 12.05 -8.48 -14.87
C ILE A 177 13.23 -7.65 -14.38
N ARG A 178 14.21 -8.31 -13.79
CA ARG A 178 15.40 -7.64 -13.27
C ARG A 178 16.61 -8.02 -14.10
N VAL A 179 17.32 -7.01 -14.58
CA VAL A 179 18.57 -7.19 -15.31
C VAL A 179 19.67 -6.37 -14.64
N ASN A 180 20.84 -6.94 -14.58
CA ASN A 180 22.01 -6.21 -14.07
C ASN A 180 22.57 -5.35 -15.17
N TYR A 181 22.99 -4.14 -14.81
CA TYR A 181 23.74 -3.29 -15.73
C TYR A 181 24.80 -2.54 -14.93
N PHE A 182 25.84 -2.12 -15.62
CA PHE A 182 26.93 -1.38 -15.01
C PHE A 182 26.85 0.09 -15.45
N ALA A 183 26.60 0.96 -14.47
CA ALA A 183 26.56 2.40 -14.74
C ALA A 183 27.98 2.93 -14.93
N ASP A 184 28.12 4.03 -15.66
CA ASP A 184 29.42 4.65 -15.93
C ASP A 184 30.08 5.16 -14.64
N ILE A 185 29.28 5.61 -13.69
CA ILE A 185 29.77 6.14 -12.41
C ILE A 185 29.21 5.25 -11.29
N ARG A 186 30.06 4.82 -10.38
CA ARG A 186 29.68 3.97 -9.26
C ARG A 186 28.65 4.68 -8.37
N GLY A 187 27.75 3.89 -7.78
CA GLY A 187 26.76 4.42 -6.85
C GLY A 187 27.38 5.17 -5.68
N SER A 188 28.49 4.66 -5.14
CA SER A 188 29.21 5.34 -4.05
C SER A 188 29.70 6.72 -4.48
N GLU A 189 30.20 6.83 -5.69
CA GLU A 189 30.69 8.10 -6.24
C GLU A 189 29.50 9.08 -6.44
N ARG A 190 28.39 8.59 -6.99
CA ARG A 190 27.19 9.43 -7.14
C ARG A 190 26.69 9.92 -5.78
N GLY A 191 26.70 9.03 -4.77
CA GLY A 191 26.32 9.42 -3.42
C GLY A 191 27.20 10.51 -2.83
N ILE A 192 28.52 10.39 -3.04
CA ILE A 192 29.47 11.42 -2.57
C ILE A 192 29.21 12.74 -3.29
N GLN A 193 28.97 12.70 -4.60
CA GLN A 193 28.67 13.92 -5.36
C GLN A 193 27.43 14.63 -4.81
N MET A 194 26.38 13.85 -4.50
CA MET A 194 25.17 14.39 -3.90
C MET A 194 25.44 15.01 -2.53
N LEU A 195 26.23 14.33 -1.71
CA LEU A 195 26.62 14.83 -0.38
C LEU A 195 27.38 16.14 -0.49
N LEU A 196 28.35 16.23 -1.40
CA LEU A 196 29.13 17.44 -1.58
C LEU A 196 28.24 18.62 -2.00
N LYS A 197 27.30 18.40 -2.89
CA LYS A 197 26.33 19.43 -3.26
C LYS A 197 25.49 19.88 -2.05
N LYS A 198 25.03 18.92 -1.24
CA LYS A 198 24.25 19.22 -0.05
C LYS A 198 25.07 20.06 0.95
N MET A 199 26.34 19.68 1.17
CA MET A 199 27.23 20.43 2.07
C MET A 199 27.49 21.85 1.56
N ALA A 200 27.60 22.01 0.25
CA ALA A 200 27.80 23.30 -0.39
C ALA A 200 26.52 24.12 -0.53
N LYS A 201 25.40 23.59 -0.04
CA LYS A 201 24.07 24.24 -0.15
C LYS A 201 23.65 24.50 -1.60
N GLN A 202 24.11 23.64 -2.50
CA GLN A 202 23.74 23.68 -3.92
C GLN A 202 22.53 22.79 -4.17
N PRO A 203 21.72 23.07 -5.20
CA PRO A 203 20.63 22.17 -5.56
C PRO A 203 21.14 20.79 -5.89
N PHE A 204 20.41 19.77 -5.44
CA PHE A 204 20.71 18.39 -5.80
C PHE A 204 19.40 17.60 -5.88
N GLU A 205 19.44 16.50 -6.61
CA GLU A 205 18.29 15.60 -6.73
C GLU A 205 18.70 14.22 -6.22
N THR A 206 17.76 13.55 -5.57
CA THR A 206 17.95 12.15 -5.24
C THR A 206 17.61 11.30 -6.45
N GLU A 207 18.33 10.21 -6.65
CA GLU A 207 18.07 9.31 -7.79
C GLU A 207 16.71 8.62 -7.64
N TYR A 208 16.27 8.46 -6.41
CA TYR A 208 14.99 7.85 -6.11
C TYR A 208 14.12 8.91 -5.45
N PRO A 209 12.88 9.10 -5.92
CA PRO A 209 12.03 10.14 -5.32
C PRO A 209 11.83 9.88 -3.83
N MET A 210 11.99 10.92 -3.03
CA MET A 210 11.73 10.81 -1.60
C MET A 210 10.21 10.77 -1.37
N PRO A 211 9.71 9.85 -0.54
CA PRO A 211 8.30 9.83 -0.24
C PRO A 211 7.87 11.09 0.50
N ALA A 212 6.70 11.59 0.17
CA ALA A 212 6.10 12.73 0.86
C ALA A 212 4.95 12.21 1.73
N PHE A 213 4.94 12.62 2.98
CA PHE A 213 3.91 12.21 3.92
C PHE A 213 3.09 13.44 4.34
N ASP A 214 1.77 13.29 4.36
CA ASP A 214 0.87 14.36 4.78
C ASP A 214 1.10 14.72 6.25
N ARG A 215 0.76 15.93 6.61
CA ARG A 215 0.85 16.42 8.00
C ARG A 215 -0.56 16.57 8.54
N VAL A 216 -0.70 16.27 9.82
CA VAL A 216 -1.96 16.43 10.56
C VAL A 216 -1.70 17.41 11.69
N ASP A 217 -2.59 18.38 11.84
CA ASP A 217 -2.46 19.36 12.92
C ASP A 217 -2.56 18.65 14.28
N PRO A 218 -1.76 19.05 15.27
CA PRO A 218 -1.86 18.43 16.60
C PRO A 218 -3.25 18.61 17.18
N ALA A 219 -3.81 17.55 17.75
CA ALA A 219 -5.06 17.64 18.49
C ALA A 219 -4.82 18.42 19.79
N ALA A 220 -5.88 19.04 20.29
CA ALA A 220 -5.81 19.80 21.53
C ALA A 220 -5.35 18.91 22.70
N PRO A 221 -4.55 19.44 23.60
CA PRO A 221 -4.09 18.64 24.73
C PRO A 221 -5.23 18.29 25.69
N VAL A 222 -5.01 17.25 26.48
CA VAL A 222 -5.95 16.88 27.53
C VAL A 222 -5.90 17.98 28.61
N THR A 223 -7.03 18.59 28.92
CA THR A 223 -7.12 19.67 29.91
C THR A 223 -7.56 19.16 31.30
N ASP A 224 -8.20 17.97 31.32
CA ASP A 224 -8.71 17.37 32.57
C ASP A 224 -8.30 15.91 32.63
N MET A 225 -7.03 15.67 32.91
CA MET A 225 -6.47 14.32 32.91
C MET A 225 -7.15 13.42 33.98
N LYS A 226 -7.59 14.00 35.11
CA LYS A 226 -8.24 13.22 36.16
C LYS A 226 -9.54 12.55 35.70
N HIS A 227 -10.16 13.06 34.67
CA HIS A 227 -11.38 12.48 34.13
C HIS A 227 -11.18 11.93 32.70
N ALA A 228 -9.93 11.84 32.25
CA ALA A 228 -9.61 11.36 30.92
C ALA A 228 -9.71 9.83 30.86
N LYS A 229 -10.18 9.33 29.71
CA LYS A 229 -10.18 7.90 29.43
C LYS A 229 -9.10 7.64 28.38
N ILE A 230 -8.14 6.78 28.72
CA ILE A 230 -6.96 6.52 27.89
C ILE A 230 -7.06 5.12 27.27
N ALA A 231 -6.72 5.01 26.00
CA ALA A 231 -6.60 3.72 25.32
C ALA A 231 -5.15 3.49 24.88
N VAL A 232 -4.77 2.22 24.80
CA VAL A 232 -3.46 1.82 24.31
C VAL A 232 -3.60 1.19 22.92
N VAL A 233 -2.74 1.60 22.02
CA VAL A 233 -2.61 1.01 20.67
C VAL A 233 -1.15 0.60 20.51
N THR A 234 -0.88 -0.50 19.85
CA THR A 234 0.51 -0.89 19.60
C THR A 234 0.69 -1.46 18.19
N SER A 235 1.82 -1.17 17.58
CA SER A 235 2.27 -1.87 16.37
C SER A 235 3.29 -2.96 16.71
N GLY A 236 3.47 -3.25 18.00
CA GLY A 236 4.47 -4.20 18.51
C GLY A 236 4.08 -5.67 18.49
N GLY A 237 2.91 -5.99 17.96
CA GLY A 237 2.53 -7.39 17.71
C GLY A 237 2.14 -8.20 18.94
N ILE A 238 1.58 -7.54 19.98
CA ILE A 238 1.10 -8.26 21.17
C ILE A 238 -0.31 -8.78 20.88
N VAL A 239 -0.50 -10.07 21.08
CA VAL A 239 -1.81 -10.73 20.84
C VAL A 239 -2.07 -11.74 21.95
N PRO A 240 -3.34 -12.19 22.11
CA PRO A 240 -3.62 -13.29 23.04
C PRO A 240 -2.85 -14.56 22.65
N GLN A 241 -2.56 -15.40 23.63
CA GLN A 241 -1.86 -16.65 23.38
C GLN A 241 -2.54 -17.44 22.26
N GLY A 242 -1.72 -17.97 21.37
CA GLY A 242 -2.19 -18.72 20.21
C GLY A 242 -2.58 -17.87 19.02
N ASN A 243 -2.57 -16.53 19.16
CA ASN A 243 -2.89 -15.61 18.06
C ASN A 243 -4.20 -16.02 17.35
N PRO A 244 -5.33 -16.00 18.05
CA PRO A 244 -6.58 -16.57 17.52
C PRO A 244 -7.09 -15.92 16.24
N ASP A 245 -6.74 -14.65 16.00
CA ASP A 245 -7.19 -13.96 14.79
C ASP A 245 -6.18 -14.02 13.66
N HIS A 246 -5.09 -14.77 13.87
CA HIS A 246 -4.06 -14.99 12.86
C HIS A 246 -3.52 -13.69 12.26
N ILE A 247 -3.20 -12.72 13.14
CA ILE A 247 -2.53 -11.49 12.70
C ILE A 247 -1.13 -11.89 12.23
N GLU A 248 -0.71 -11.38 11.09
CA GLU A 248 0.56 -11.78 10.49
C GLU A 248 1.75 -11.27 11.32
N SER A 249 2.82 -12.04 11.34
CA SER A 249 4.04 -11.66 12.06
C SER A 249 4.84 -10.56 11.35
N SER A 250 4.50 -10.30 10.10
CA SER A 250 5.12 -9.26 9.27
C SER A 250 4.16 -8.89 8.15
N SER A 251 4.25 -7.64 7.67
CA SER A 251 3.43 -7.17 6.55
C SER A 251 1.94 -7.40 6.81
N ALA A 252 1.49 -6.98 7.98
CA ALA A 252 0.14 -7.28 8.46
C ALA A 252 -0.95 -6.68 7.57
N THR A 253 -2.00 -7.47 7.38
CA THR A 253 -3.22 -7.03 6.72
C THR A 253 -4.38 -6.92 7.71
N LYS A 254 -4.12 -7.23 9.00
CA LYS A 254 -5.15 -7.26 10.05
C LYS A 254 -4.68 -6.49 11.28
N TRP A 255 -5.66 -6.04 12.05
CA TRP A 255 -5.45 -5.52 13.39
C TRP A 255 -6.42 -6.21 14.32
N GLY A 256 -6.21 -6.10 15.64
CA GLY A 256 -7.07 -6.74 16.61
C GLY A 256 -7.35 -5.84 17.79
N LEU A 257 -8.45 -6.13 18.49
CA LEU A 257 -8.85 -5.44 19.72
C LEU A 257 -9.09 -6.53 20.77
N TYR A 258 -8.38 -6.43 21.90
CA TYR A 258 -8.40 -7.50 22.89
C TYR A 258 -8.63 -6.93 24.29
N SER A 259 -9.43 -7.66 25.07
CA SER A 259 -9.81 -7.24 26.42
C SER A 259 -8.62 -7.31 27.39
N ILE A 260 -8.53 -6.30 28.25
CA ILE A 260 -7.65 -6.29 29.42
C ILE A 260 -8.46 -6.05 30.69
N GLU A 261 -9.77 -6.27 30.60
CA GLU A 261 -10.65 -6.05 31.75
C GLU A 261 -10.23 -6.91 32.93
N GLY A 262 -10.07 -6.28 34.11
CA GLY A 262 -9.71 -6.97 35.33
C GLY A 262 -8.26 -7.41 35.42
N MET A 263 -7.43 -7.06 34.43
CA MET A 263 -6.01 -7.42 34.44
C MET A 263 -5.16 -6.30 35.03
N ASP A 264 -4.18 -6.64 35.86
CA ASP A 264 -3.26 -5.68 36.47
C ASP A 264 -1.93 -5.55 35.70
N HIS A 265 -1.63 -6.47 34.81
CA HIS A 265 -0.42 -6.44 34.00
C HIS A 265 -0.62 -7.36 32.80
N MET A 266 0.29 -7.29 31.83
CA MET A 266 0.25 -8.16 30.64
C MET A 266 0.91 -9.50 31.00
N ASP A 267 0.12 -10.47 31.40
CA ASP A 267 0.65 -11.77 31.82
C ASP A 267 1.05 -12.59 30.58
N LYS A 268 2.27 -13.14 30.61
CA LYS A 268 2.76 -14.01 29.53
C LYS A 268 1.94 -15.29 29.35
N LYS A 269 1.11 -15.63 30.33
CA LYS A 269 0.18 -16.77 30.18
C LYS A 269 -0.98 -16.41 29.24
N ASP A 270 -1.34 -15.14 29.19
CA ASP A 270 -2.48 -14.66 28.41
C ASP A 270 -2.06 -14.03 27.07
N PHE A 271 -0.85 -13.47 27.00
CA PHE A 271 -0.41 -12.71 25.82
C PHE A 271 0.96 -13.17 25.34
N MET A 272 1.19 -12.96 24.05
CA MET A 272 2.47 -13.27 23.42
C MET A 272 2.78 -12.21 22.37
N THR A 273 4.03 -12.14 21.94
CA THR A 273 4.37 -11.32 20.78
C THR A 273 4.55 -12.21 19.55
N ILE A 274 3.95 -11.77 18.45
CA ILE A 274 4.10 -12.44 17.17
C ILE A 274 5.03 -11.66 16.22
N HIS A 275 5.53 -10.50 16.67
CA HIS A 275 6.27 -9.55 15.82
C HIS A 275 7.56 -10.17 15.29
N GLY A 276 7.68 -10.29 13.97
CA GLY A 276 8.83 -10.91 13.32
C GLY A 276 10.04 -10.00 13.13
N GLY A 277 9.97 -8.77 13.60
CA GLY A 277 11.02 -7.79 13.35
C GLY A 277 11.98 -7.51 14.49
N TYR A 278 11.85 -8.21 15.63
CA TYR A 278 12.78 -8.04 16.74
C TYR A 278 12.94 -9.35 17.53
N ASP A 279 13.99 -9.42 18.35
CA ASP A 279 14.21 -10.55 19.22
C ASP A 279 13.11 -10.56 20.30
N ARG A 280 12.27 -11.57 20.29
CA ARG A 280 11.07 -11.65 21.12
C ARG A 280 11.34 -12.13 22.53
N ALA A 281 12.58 -12.54 22.86
CA ALA A 281 12.87 -13.18 24.12
C ALA A 281 12.39 -12.35 25.34
N PHE A 282 12.72 -11.06 25.35
CA PHE A 282 12.35 -10.20 26.49
C PHE A 282 10.85 -9.97 26.58
N VAL A 283 10.20 -9.68 25.44
CA VAL A 283 8.77 -9.38 25.40
C VAL A 283 7.94 -10.64 25.67
N THR A 284 8.45 -11.80 25.34
CA THR A 284 7.78 -13.07 25.68
C THR A 284 7.70 -13.24 27.22
N GLU A 285 8.75 -12.84 27.92
CA GLU A 285 8.75 -12.91 29.39
C GLU A 285 7.96 -11.77 30.04
N ASP A 286 7.98 -10.58 29.42
CA ASP A 286 7.34 -9.40 30.00
C ASP A 286 6.67 -8.56 28.89
N PRO A 287 5.43 -8.91 28.50
CA PRO A 287 4.76 -8.12 27.44
C PRO A 287 4.45 -6.68 27.84
N ASP A 288 4.52 -6.33 29.14
CA ASP A 288 4.40 -4.93 29.56
C ASP A 288 5.51 -4.06 28.97
N LEU A 289 6.60 -4.65 28.49
CA LEU A 289 7.63 -3.92 27.75
C LEU A 289 7.10 -3.26 26.47
N VAL A 290 5.94 -3.69 25.99
CA VAL A 290 5.32 -3.15 24.77
C VAL A 290 3.96 -2.52 25.06
N VAL A 291 3.13 -3.17 25.86
CA VAL A 291 1.82 -2.65 26.30
C VAL A 291 1.91 -2.44 27.81
N PRO A 292 2.17 -1.21 28.27
CA PRO A 292 2.56 -0.99 29.67
C PRO A 292 1.38 -1.00 30.63
N LEU A 293 0.66 -2.13 30.68
CA LEU A 293 -0.54 -2.25 31.49
C LEU A 293 -0.25 -2.11 33.00
N ASP A 294 0.86 -2.70 33.44
CA ASP A 294 1.23 -2.68 34.85
C ASP A 294 1.32 -1.26 35.40
N VAL A 295 2.08 -0.39 34.74
CA VAL A 295 2.24 0.99 35.23
C VAL A 295 0.98 1.81 34.97
N LEU A 296 0.25 1.54 33.88
CA LEU A 296 -0.99 2.25 33.63
C LEU A 296 -2.05 1.94 34.69
N ARG A 297 -2.14 0.69 35.13
CA ARG A 297 -3.05 0.35 36.24
C ARG A 297 -2.68 1.06 37.51
N GLU A 298 -1.38 1.14 37.83
CA GLU A 298 -0.93 1.86 39.03
C GLU A 298 -1.29 3.35 38.95
N LEU A 299 -1.02 3.97 37.82
CA LEU A 299 -1.35 5.39 37.60
C LEU A 299 -2.86 5.64 37.64
N GLU A 300 -3.65 4.72 37.11
CA GLU A 300 -5.11 4.78 37.20
C GLU A 300 -5.56 4.74 38.66
N LYS A 301 -5.02 3.82 39.46
CA LYS A 301 -5.33 3.71 40.88
C LYS A 301 -4.94 4.96 41.65
N GLU A 302 -3.82 5.57 41.28
CA GLU A 302 -3.35 6.80 41.92
C GLU A 302 -4.14 8.04 41.51
N GLY A 303 -5.02 7.91 40.52
CA GLY A 303 -5.80 9.03 40.02
C GLY A 303 -5.04 9.98 39.13
N GLU A 304 -3.93 9.51 38.54
CA GLU A 304 -3.15 10.33 37.60
C GLU A 304 -3.89 10.53 36.28
N PHE A 305 -4.82 9.64 35.98
CA PHE A 305 -5.81 9.83 34.92
C PHE A 305 -7.09 9.10 35.34
N GLY A 306 -8.18 9.31 34.60
CA GLY A 306 -9.50 8.86 35.03
C GLY A 306 -9.73 7.36 34.88
N GLU A 307 -9.53 6.84 33.70
CA GLU A 307 -9.93 5.48 33.38
C GLU A 307 -9.10 4.93 32.23
N LEU A 308 -8.71 3.66 32.33
CA LEU A 308 -8.07 2.96 31.23
C LEU A 308 -9.17 2.18 30.46
N ALA A 309 -9.17 2.27 29.14
CA ALA A 309 -10.08 1.48 28.34
C ALA A 309 -9.88 -0.01 28.65
N ASN A 310 -10.97 -0.77 28.62
CA ASN A 310 -10.94 -2.20 28.96
C ASN A 310 -10.34 -3.08 27.86
N TYR A 311 -9.69 -2.46 26.89
CA TYR A 311 -9.09 -3.17 25.75
C TYR A 311 -7.84 -2.44 25.29
N PHE A 312 -7.02 -3.14 24.51
CA PHE A 312 -5.98 -2.49 23.72
C PHE A 312 -6.14 -2.91 22.27
N ILE A 313 -5.56 -2.10 21.39
CA ILE A 313 -5.60 -2.34 19.94
C ILE A 313 -4.19 -2.69 19.49
N THR A 314 -4.05 -3.67 18.60
CA THR A 314 -2.76 -4.17 18.22
C THR A 314 -2.69 -4.54 16.72
N THR A 315 -1.50 -4.42 16.17
CA THR A 315 -1.13 -5.03 14.89
C THR A 315 0.37 -5.29 14.90
N THR A 316 0.87 -5.96 13.88
CA THR A 316 2.31 -6.14 13.70
C THR A 316 2.80 -5.11 12.70
N GLY A 317 3.67 -4.20 13.15
CA GLY A 317 4.09 -3.09 12.30
C GLY A 317 5.22 -3.39 11.34
N THR A 318 6.03 -4.44 11.64
CA THR A 318 7.18 -4.73 10.77
C THR A 318 6.72 -5.10 9.37
N GLY A 319 7.30 -4.44 8.37
CA GLY A 319 6.96 -4.65 6.96
C GLY A 319 5.59 -4.16 6.54
N THR A 320 4.75 -3.69 7.49
CA THR A 320 3.37 -3.30 7.17
C THR A 320 3.36 -2.00 6.39
N SER A 321 2.62 -1.99 5.29
CA SER A 321 2.56 -0.84 4.40
C SER A 321 1.86 0.35 5.06
N THR A 322 2.20 1.56 4.62
CA THR A 322 1.52 2.75 5.11
C THR A 322 0.04 2.74 4.72
N GLY A 323 -0.29 2.14 3.58
CA GLY A 323 -1.69 1.98 3.17
C GLY A 323 -2.49 1.14 4.15
N ASN A 324 -1.95 -0.02 4.55
CA ASN A 324 -2.63 -0.87 5.54
C ASN A 324 -2.70 -0.17 6.90
N ALA A 325 -1.60 0.46 7.33
CA ALA A 325 -1.58 1.16 8.62
C ALA A 325 -2.64 2.28 8.67
N LYS A 326 -2.77 3.01 7.57
CA LYS A 326 -3.80 4.06 7.47
C LYS A 326 -5.20 3.44 7.57
N ARG A 327 -5.44 2.38 6.81
CA ARG A 327 -6.72 1.68 6.86
C ARG A 327 -7.05 1.19 8.27
N PHE A 328 -6.06 0.61 8.98
CA PHE A 328 -6.29 0.17 10.37
C PHE A 328 -6.76 1.33 11.23
N GLY A 329 -6.06 2.48 11.16
CA GLY A 329 -6.46 3.67 11.90
C GLY A 329 -7.87 4.11 11.57
N GLU A 330 -8.20 4.17 10.27
CA GLU A 330 -9.54 4.54 9.83
C GLU A 330 -10.60 3.58 10.36
N GLU A 331 -10.26 2.29 10.46
CA GLU A 331 -11.21 1.28 10.93
C GLU A 331 -11.42 1.31 12.44
N PHE A 332 -10.35 1.52 13.25
CA PHE A 332 -10.54 1.46 14.70
C PHE A 332 -10.85 2.81 15.34
N VAL A 333 -10.57 3.94 14.69
CA VAL A 333 -10.86 5.26 15.26
C VAL A 333 -12.35 5.42 15.63
N PRO A 334 -13.31 4.97 14.81
CA PRO A 334 -14.72 5.06 15.23
C PRO A 334 -15.00 4.38 16.56
N LYS A 335 -14.33 3.28 16.89
CA LYS A 335 -14.48 2.61 18.19
C LYS A 335 -13.95 3.49 19.32
N LEU A 336 -12.81 4.13 19.11
CA LEU A 336 -12.25 5.05 20.10
C LEU A 336 -13.23 6.21 20.37
N LEU A 337 -13.83 6.77 19.32
CA LEU A 337 -14.80 7.86 19.46
C LEU A 337 -16.07 7.37 20.17
N GLU A 338 -16.58 6.21 19.79
CA GLU A 338 -17.77 5.63 20.44
C GLU A 338 -17.56 5.42 21.93
N ASP A 339 -16.36 5.01 22.33
CA ASP A 339 -16.01 4.75 23.71
C ASP A 339 -15.57 6.00 24.48
N ASN A 340 -15.65 7.17 23.84
CA ASN A 340 -15.29 8.45 24.45
C ASN A 340 -13.83 8.49 24.93
N ILE A 341 -12.92 7.90 24.15
CA ILE A 341 -11.50 7.92 24.48
C ILE A 341 -11.00 9.37 24.38
N THR A 342 -10.38 9.85 25.45
CA THR A 342 -9.86 11.21 25.54
C THR A 342 -8.47 11.33 24.93
N ALA A 343 -7.65 10.28 25.07
CA ALA A 343 -6.25 10.31 24.64
C ALA A 343 -5.76 8.89 24.38
N VAL A 344 -4.71 8.77 23.57
CA VAL A 344 -4.15 7.46 23.22
C VAL A 344 -2.65 7.45 23.47
N ILE A 345 -2.15 6.34 23.99
CA ILE A 345 -0.74 6.01 24.01
C ILE A 345 -0.51 4.95 22.94
N LEU A 346 0.35 5.24 21.96
CA LEU A 346 0.66 4.28 20.90
C LEU A 346 2.14 3.91 20.98
N THR A 347 2.44 2.60 20.98
CA THR A 347 3.81 2.10 21.14
C THR A 347 4.29 1.39 19.88
N SER A 348 5.60 1.57 19.55
CA SER A 348 6.23 0.95 18.39
C SER A 348 7.66 0.53 18.71
N THR A 349 8.13 -0.50 18.01
CA THR A 349 9.48 -1.04 18.16
C THR A 349 10.40 -0.64 16.99
N UNK A 350 10.57 -1.38 15.98
CA UNK A 350 11.48 -1.21 15.00
C UNK A 350 11.18 -0.16 14.06
N GLY A 351 11.95 -0.14 13.00
CA GLY A 351 11.90 0.86 11.94
C GLY A 351 10.57 0.94 11.20
N THR A 352 10.23 -0.10 10.44
CA THR A 352 8.93 -0.11 9.75
C THR A 352 7.76 -0.22 10.73
N CYS A 353 8.00 -0.76 11.91
CA CYS A 353 7.03 -0.76 12.98
C CYS A 353 6.73 0.68 13.43
N THR A 354 7.77 1.52 13.60
CA THR A 354 7.57 2.95 13.89
C THR A 354 6.82 3.65 12.75
N ARG A 355 7.13 3.31 11.50
CA ARG A 355 6.39 3.87 10.35
C ARG A 355 4.90 3.52 10.44
N CYS A 356 4.60 2.26 10.70
CA CYS A 356 3.21 1.79 10.87
C CYS A 356 2.53 2.55 12.01
N GLY A 357 3.17 2.61 13.18
CA GLY A 357 2.62 3.30 14.35
C GLY A 357 2.37 4.77 14.09
N ALA A 358 3.35 5.47 13.51
CA ALA A 358 3.18 6.90 13.22
C ALA A 358 2.06 7.16 12.21
N THR A 359 1.84 6.23 11.26
CA THR A 359 0.74 6.34 10.32
C THR A 359 -0.60 6.22 11.05
N MET A 360 -0.72 5.25 11.96
CA MET A 360 -1.93 5.10 12.79
C MET A 360 -2.13 6.32 13.71
N VAL A 361 -1.04 6.84 14.27
CA VAL A 361 -1.07 8.07 15.10
C VAL A 361 -1.77 9.20 14.34
N LYS A 362 -1.41 9.38 13.07
CA LYS A 362 -2.02 10.48 12.29
C LYS A 362 -3.54 10.31 12.13
N GLU A 363 -4.02 9.09 11.98
CA GLU A 363 -5.45 8.87 11.84
C GLU A 363 -6.19 9.14 13.16
N ILE A 364 -5.58 8.77 14.29
CA ILE A 364 -6.13 9.08 15.63
C ILE A 364 -6.18 10.61 15.81
N GLU A 365 -5.08 11.27 15.52
CA GLU A 365 -4.97 12.73 15.66
C GLU A 365 -5.94 13.46 14.74
N ARG A 366 -6.11 12.98 13.51
CA ARG A 366 -7.03 13.56 12.52
C ARG A 366 -8.47 13.56 13.03
N ALA A 367 -8.81 12.59 13.88
CA ALA A 367 -10.14 12.50 14.50
C ALA A 367 -10.29 13.42 15.72
N GLY A 368 -9.24 14.15 16.08
CA GLY A 368 -9.27 15.09 17.21
C GLY A 368 -8.85 14.51 18.56
N ILE A 369 -8.32 13.28 18.57
CA ILE A 369 -7.87 12.64 19.82
C ILE A 369 -6.35 12.84 19.94
N PRO A 370 -5.87 13.51 21.01
CA PRO A 370 -4.42 13.63 21.20
C PRO A 370 -3.81 12.26 21.44
N VAL A 371 -2.67 12.04 20.81
CA VAL A 371 -1.99 10.74 20.87
C VAL A 371 -0.50 10.97 21.02
N VAL A 372 0.14 10.18 21.88
CA VAL A 372 1.58 10.19 22.06
C VAL A 372 2.17 8.91 21.48
N HIS A 373 3.21 9.06 20.66
CA HIS A 373 3.89 7.94 20.02
C HIS A 373 5.19 7.63 20.76
N MET A 374 5.22 6.50 21.45
CA MET A 374 6.42 6.02 22.16
C MET A 374 7.12 5.03 21.22
N CYS A 375 8.29 5.41 20.70
CA CYS A 375 8.93 4.61 19.67
C CYS A 375 10.45 4.68 19.74
N THR A 376 11.11 3.64 19.24
CA THR A 376 12.57 3.60 19.29
C THR A 376 13.24 4.39 18.17
N VAL A 377 12.56 4.52 17.00
CA VAL A 377 13.19 5.17 15.84
C VAL A 377 12.53 6.52 15.59
N VAL A 378 12.85 7.48 16.46
CA VAL A 378 12.27 8.82 16.45
C VAL A 378 12.33 9.50 15.09
N PRO A 379 13.46 9.46 14.34
CA PRO A 379 13.47 10.10 13.02
C PRO A 379 12.40 9.59 12.06
N ILE A 380 12.05 8.31 12.13
CA ILE A 380 10.99 7.76 11.29
C ILE A 380 9.63 8.34 11.70
N SER A 381 9.37 8.38 13.02
CA SER A 381 8.12 8.95 13.52
C SER A 381 7.95 10.40 13.07
N LYS A 382 9.03 11.18 13.13
CA LYS A 382 9.04 12.57 12.67
C LYS A 382 8.76 12.65 11.17
N THR A 383 9.44 11.82 10.38
CA THR A 383 9.28 11.82 8.92
C THR A 383 7.83 11.53 8.53
N ILE A 384 7.21 10.53 9.18
CA ILE A 384 5.83 10.14 8.88
C ILE A 384 4.84 11.22 9.34
N GLY A 385 5.07 11.86 10.49
CA GLY A 385 4.26 12.99 10.88
C GLY A 385 3.59 12.91 12.25
N ALA A 386 4.06 12.08 13.18
CA ALA A 386 3.53 12.09 14.55
C ALA A 386 3.88 13.42 15.21
N ASN A 387 2.98 13.93 16.05
CA ASN A 387 3.17 15.24 16.67
C ASN A 387 3.77 15.17 18.07
N ARG A 388 3.35 14.20 18.91
CA ARG A 388 3.92 14.03 20.26
C ARG A 388 4.69 12.73 20.26
N ILE A 389 6.01 12.81 20.47
CA ILE A 389 6.90 11.66 20.34
C ILE A 389 7.73 11.50 21.59
N ILE A 390 7.82 10.28 22.11
CA ILE A 390 8.69 9.94 23.24
C ILE A 390 9.67 8.87 22.78
N PRO A 391 10.98 9.13 22.92
CA PRO A 391 11.97 8.10 22.62
C PRO A 391 11.81 6.91 23.56
N ALA A 392 11.69 5.72 22.99
CA ALA A 392 11.67 4.46 23.74
C ALA A 392 13.12 3.98 23.96
N ILE A 393 13.27 2.92 24.76
CA ILE A 393 14.59 2.51 25.23
C ILE A 393 15.34 1.68 24.19
N GLY A 394 14.78 0.56 23.79
CA GLY A 394 15.45 -0.33 22.84
C GLY A 394 14.44 -1.12 22.04
N ILE A 395 14.83 -1.56 20.85
CA ILE A 395 13.91 -2.26 19.97
C ILE A 395 13.29 -3.50 20.62
N PRO A 396 14.09 -4.39 21.30
CA PRO A 396 13.50 -5.58 21.91
C PRO A 396 12.80 -5.31 23.27
N TYR A 397 12.94 -4.10 23.81
CA TYR A 397 12.31 -3.72 25.09
C TYR A 397 12.03 -2.22 25.08
N PRO A 398 11.04 -1.79 24.29
CA PRO A 398 10.83 -0.33 24.15
C PRO A 398 10.46 0.39 25.44
N LEU A 399 9.72 -0.23 26.34
CA LEU A 399 9.23 0.45 27.56
C LEU A 399 9.82 -0.14 28.82
N GLY A 400 11.13 -0.33 28.83
CA GLY A 400 11.83 -0.83 30.00
C GLY A 400 13.20 -1.31 29.62
N ASP A 401 13.94 -1.81 30.59
CA ASP A 401 15.26 -2.40 30.35
C ASP A 401 15.43 -3.62 31.24
N PRO A 402 15.30 -4.83 30.66
CA PRO A 402 15.43 -6.06 31.47
C PRO A 402 16.76 -6.21 32.19
N HIS A 403 17.80 -5.52 31.69
CA HIS A 403 19.12 -5.58 32.33
C HIS A 403 19.16 -4.87 33.69
N LEU A 404 18.14 -4.05 33.98
CA LEU A 404 18.02 -3.37 35.29
C LEU A 404 17.26 -4.24 36.34
N GLY A 405 16.85 -5.46 35.94
CA GLY A 405 15.99 -6.30 36.76
C GLY A 405 14.54 -5.84 36.72
N GLU A 406 13.66 -6.64 37.31
CA GLU A 406 12.21 -6.36 37.28
C GLU A 406 11.88 -4.97 37.87
N GLU A 407 12.41 -4.66 39.05
CA GLU A 407 12.13 -3.40 39.71
C GLU A 407 12.66 -2.21 38.91
N GLY A 408 13.88 -2.31 38.42
CA GLY A 408 14.50 -1.23 37.65
C GLY A 408 13.78 -1.00 36.31
N SER A 409 13.40 -2.07 35.65
CA SER A 409 12.65 -2.01 34.40
C SER A 409 11.27 -1.36 34.64
N TYR A 410 10.58 -1.78 35.69
CA TYR A 410 9.29 -1.21 36.05
C TYR A 410 9.40 0.30 36.34
N LYS A 411 10.41 0.72 37.09
CA LYS A 411 10.63 2.15 37.41
C LYS A 411 10.89 2.96 36.14
N LEU A 412 11.66 2.40 35.23
CA LEU A 412 11.94 3.06 33.96
C LEU A 412 10.64 3.19 33.13
N ARG A 413 9.86 2.12 33.06
CA ARG A 413 8.56 2.12 32.39
C ARG A 413 7.63 3.17 32.95
N MET A 414 7.56 3.24 34.31
CA MET A 414 6.75 4.23 35.01
C MET A 414 7.16 5.65 34.62
N LYS A 415 8.47 5.92 34.59
CA LYS A 415 8.99 7.23 34.17
C LYS A 415 8.57 7.58 32.74
N LEU A 416 8.69 6.62 31.84
CA LEU A 416 8.32 6.83 30.42
C LEU A 416 6.82 7.11 30.27
N VAL A 417 5.98 6.35 30.95
CA VAL A 417 4.53 6.53 30.85
C VAL A 417 4.08 7.84 31.51
N LYS A 418 4.69 8.23 32.61
CA LYS A 418 4.42 9.55 33.20
C LYS A 418 4.77 10.67 32.25
N ARG A 419 5.89 10.51 31.51
CA ARG A 419 6.27 11.47 30.45
C ARG A 419 5.21 11.49 29.35
N ALA A 420 4.66 10.32 29.01
CA ALA A 420 3.58 10.24 28.01
C ALA A 420 2.34 10.99 28.46
N LEU A 421 1.94 10.84 29.72
CA LEU A 421 0.78 11.56 30.25
C LEU A 421 1.03 13.08 30.23
N LYS A 422 2.24 13.51 30.54
CA LYS A 422 2.61 14.92 30.51
C LYS A 422 2.56 15.45 29.06
N ALA A 423 3.06 14.67 28.11
CA ALA A 423 3.03 15.07 26.69
C ALA A 423 1.58 15.24 26.20
N LEU A 424 0.68 14.36 26.64
CA LEU A 424 -0.74 14.45 26.26
C LEU A 424 -1.40 15.71 26.83
N GLN A 425 -0.86 16.28 27.92
CA GLN A 425 -1.39 17.50 28.54
C GLN A 425 -0.70 18.76 28.02
N THR A 426 0.31 18.62 27.18
CA THR A 426 1.13 19.76 26.73
C THR A 426 0.63 20.25 25.36
N PRO A 427 0.29 21.56 25.25
CA PRO A 427 -0.01 22.10 23.92
C PRO A 427 1.24 22.07 23.06
N VAL A 428 1.07 21.68 21.81
CA VAL A 428 2.18 21.66 20.85
C VAL A 428 1.71 22.32 19.56
N ASP A 429 2.61 23.04 18.91
CA ASP A 429 2.31 23.70 17.62
C ASP A 429 2.67 22.84 16.41
N GLY A 430 3.35 21.75 16.66
CA GLY A 430 3.81 20.82 15.63
C GLY A 430 4.57 19.70 16.29
N GLN A 431 5.41 19.03 15.53
CA GLN A 431 6.11 17.85 16.02
C GLN A 431 7.05 18.18 17.18
N THR A 432 6.85 17.52 18.28
CA THR A 432 7.61 17.73 19.51
C THR A 432 8.08 16.39 20.08
N VAL A 433 9.36 16.33 20.41
CA VAL A 433 9.97 15.16 21.08
C VAL A 433 10.10 15.50 22.55
N PHE A 434 9.57 14.64 23.42
CA PHE A 434 9.60 14.82 24.88
C PHE A 434 10.69 13.89 25.45
N GLU A 435 11.81 14.48 25.95
CA GLU A 435 12.96 13.77 26.51
C GLU A 435 13.04 13.86 28.02
#